data_84b067cd0dea655a0a3c4a7d01e06c7b
#
_entry.id   84b067cd0dea655a0a3c4a7d01e06c7b
#
_cell.length_a   1.000
_cell.length_b   1.000
_cell.length_c   1.000
_cell.angle_alpha   90.00
_cell.angle_beta   90.00
_cell.angle_gamma   90.00
#
_symmetry.space_group_name_H-M   'P 1'
#
loop_
_entity.id
_entity.type
_entity.pdbx_description
1 polymer ?
#
loop_
_entity_poly.entity_id
_entity_poly.type
_entity_poly.pdbx_seq_one_letter_code
_entity_poly.pdbx_strand_id
1 'polypeptide(L)'
;GYIKALKLTSVAGAYWRGNEKNKMLTRIYGISFPKKSMLDEYLVMMEEAKKRDHRKLGKDLELFCFSQRVGQGLPLWLPKGAALRDRLEQFLRGVQKEYGYQQVITPHIGNKELYVTSGHYAKYGKDSFQPIHTPIEGEEYLLKPMNCPHHCEIYRSKPRSYKELPVRLAEFGTVYRYEQSGELHGLTRVRGFTQDDAHLFVRPDQLLE
;
A
#
# COMPACT_ATOMS: atom_id res chain seq x y z
N GLY A 1 33.05 -26.42 11.28
CA GLY A 1 31.96 -25.42 11.43
C GLY A 1 31.18 -25.28 10.15
N TYR A 2 29.86 -25.06 10.31
CA TYR A 2 28.93 -24.92 9.17
C TYR A 2 29.01 -23.52 8.53
N ILE A 3 29.48 -22.51 9.28
CA ILE A 3 29.62 -21.13 8.80
C ILE A 3 31.06 -20.94 8.32
N LYS A 4 31.25 -20.73 7.03
CA LYS A 4 32.58 -20.53 6.42
C LYS A 4 32.81 -19.08 5.93
N ALA A 5 31.75 -18.29 5.80
CA ALA A 5 31.82 -16.92 5.38
C ALA A 5 30.82 -16.07 6.18
N LEU A 6 31.29 -14.96 6.75
CA LEU A 6 30.50 -14.02 7.53
C LEU A 6 30.86 -12.58 7.11
N LYS A 7 29.86 -11.72 7.01
CA LYS A 7 30.01 -10.28 6.85
C LYS A 7 29.09 -9.55 7.82
N LEU A 8 29.66 -8.66 8.64
CA LEU A 8 28.84 -7.70 9.39
C LEU A 8 28.41 -6.58 8.45
N THR A 9 27.11 -6.27 8.47
CA THR A 9 26.48 -5.36 7.50
C THR A 9 26.16 -3.99 8.07
N SER A 10 25.69 -3.94 9.33
CA SER A 10 25.35 -2.67 9.97
C SER A 10 25.29 -2.79 11.50
N VAL A 11 25.26 -1.63 12.14
CA VAL A 11 25.03 -1.49 13.58
C VAL A 11 23.91 -0.49 13.77
N ALA A 12 22.96 -0.77 14.66
CA ALA A 12 21.84 0.10 14.99
C ALA A 12 21.49 0.02 16.48
N GLY A 13 20.87 1.08 17.01
CA GLY A 13 20.18 1.04 18.31
C GLY A 13 18.90 0.22 18.22
N ALA A 14 18.58 -0.53 19.27
CA ALA A 14 17.32 -1.24 19.38
C ALA A 14 16.88 -1.35 20.83
N TYR A 15 15.64 -1.01 21.12
CA TYR A 15 15.09 -1.21 22.46
C TYR A 15 14.86 -2.69 22.74
N TRP A 16 15.20 -3.11 23.96
CA TRP A 16 14.96 -4.48 24.41
C TRP A 16 13.49 -4.85 24.23
N ARG A 17 13.23 -5.95 23.53
CA ARG A 17 11.88 -6.44 23.19
C ARG A 17 10.99 -5.42 22.42
N GLY A 18 11.61 -4.49 21.69
CA GLY A 18 10.87 -3.52 20.88
C GLY A 18 10.11 -2.44 21.67
N ASN A 19 10.31 -2.34 22.97
CA ASN A 19 9.61 -1.37 23.81
C ASN A 19 10.56 -0.20 24.15
N GLU A 20 10.18 1.01 23.77
CA GLU A 20 10.97 2.24 23.98
C GLU A 20 11.24 2.57 25.46
N LYS A 21 10.44 2.03 26.38
CA LYS A 21 10.64 2.15 27.83
C LYS A 21 11.76 1.26 28.38
N ASN A 22 12.20 0.29 27.59
CA ASN A 22 13.25 -0.63 27.96
C ASN A 22 14.63 -0.07 27.59
N LYS A 23 15.68 -0.72 28.12
CA LYS A 23 17.07 -0.36 27.83
C LYS A 23 17.37 -0.43 26.33
N MET A 24 18.00 0.62 25.80
CA MET A 24 18.53 0.62 24.45
C MET A 24 19.79 -0.25 24.39
N LEU A 25 19.81 -1.15 23.41
CA LEU A 25 20.91 -2.05 23.12
C LEU A 25 21.53 -1.71 21.77
N THR A 26 22.76 -2.15 21.56
CA THR A 26 23.41 -2.12 20.26
C THR A 26 23.07 -3.41 19.50
N ARG A 27 22.39 -3.29 18.36
CA ARG A 27 22.08 -4.41 17.47
C ARG A 27 23.09 -4.45 16.33
N ILE A 28 23.77 -5.59 16.21
CA ILE A 28 24.71 -5.84 15.13
C ILE A 28 24.05 -6.77 14.12
N TYR A 29 24.00 -6.34 12.86
CA TYR A 29 23.48 -7.13 11.75
C TYR A 29 24.64 -7.79 11.01
N GLY A 30 24.43 -9.01 10.58
CA GLY A 30 25.38 -9.76 9.78
C GLY A 30 24.69 -10.84 8.96
N ILE A 31 25.37 -11.28 7.94
CA ILE A 31 24.96 -12.39 7.08
C ILE A 31 26.04 -13.44 7.04
N SER A 32 25.65 -14.70 6.87
CA SER A 32 26.60 -15.81 6.77
C SER A 32 26.19 -16.81 5.71
N PHE A 33 27.17 -17.42 5.07
CA PHE A 33 26.96 -18.43 4.04
C PHE A 33 27.91 -19.64 4.25
N PRO A 34 27.55 -20.83 3.75
CA PRO A 34 28.40 -22.01 3.83
C PRO A 34 29.72 -21.86 3.04
N LYS A 35 29.73 -21.06 1.97
CA LYS A 35 30.89 -20.80 1.09
C LYS A 35 31.10 -19.32 0.89
N LYS A 36 32.38 -18.92 0.74
CA LYS A 36 32.74 -17.54 0.49
C LYS A 36 32.20 -17.03 -0.86
N SER A 37 32.22 -17.84 -1.91
CA SER A 37 31.67 -17.47 -3.22
C SER A 37 30.19 -17.04 -3.15
N MET A 38 29.38 -17.76 -2.37
CA MET A 38 27.96 -17.40 -2.16
C MET A 38 27.80 -16.06 -1.42
N LEU A 39 28.69 -15.77 -0.46
CA LEU A 39 28.69 -14.47 0.22
C LEU A 39 29.06 -13.35 -0.75
N ASP A 40 30.10 -13.57 -1.57
CA ASP A 40 30.58 -12.59 -2.54
C ASP A 40 29.49 -12.29 -3.61
N GLU A 41 28.84 -13.31 -4.14
CA GLU A 41 27.68 -13.17 -5.05
C GLU A 41 26.54 -12.39 -4.40
N TYR A 42 26.20 -12.70 -3.15
CA TYR A 42 25.18 -11.97 -2.41
C TYR A 42 25.54 -10.50 -2.20
N LEU A 43 26.79 -10.20 -1.88
CA LEU A 43 27.24 -8.82 -1.71
C LEU A 43 27.18 -8.03 -3.02
N VAL A 44 27.54 -8.64 -4.14
CA VAL A 44 27.36 -8.03 -5.47
C VAL A 44 25.88 -7.75 -5.76
N MET A 45 25.00 -8.73 -5.50
CA MET A 45 23.56 -8.56 -5.66
C MET A 45 23.02 -7.40 -4.77
N MET A 46 23.49 -7.30 -3.54
CA MET A 46 23.09 -6.21 -2.62
C MET A 46 23.57 -4.83 -3.10
N GLU A 47 24.78 -4.74 -3.66
CA GLU A 47 25.26 -3.48 -4.26
C GLU A 47 24.45 -3.09 -5.50
N GLU A 48 24.11 -4.04 -6.36
CA GLU A 48 23.21 -3.80 -7.50
C GLU A 48 21.79 -3.39 -7.03
N ALA A 49 21.27 -4.02 -5.99
CA ALA A 49 19.99 -3.64 -5.40
C ALA A 49 19.98 -2.18 -4.87
N LYS A 50 21.08 -1.74 -4.24
CA LYS A 50 21.21 -0.34 -3.78
C LYS A 50 21.19 0.66 -4.95
N LYS A 51 21.80 0.33 -6.07
CA LYS A 51 21.80 1.17 -7.29
C LYS A 51 20.37 1.33 -7.84
N ARG A 52 19.52 0.31 -7.66
CA ARG A 52 18.12 0.25 -8.12
C ARG A 52 17.12 0.69 -7.06
N ASP A 53 17.57 1.19 -5.91
CA ASP A 53 16.66 1.68 -4.87
C ASP A 53 15.76 2.77 -5.44
N HIS A 54 14.45 2.57 -5.34
CA HIS A 54 13.43 3.46 -5.90
C HIS A 54 13.52 4.88 -5.34
N ARG A 55 13.99 5.06 -4.10
CA ARG A 55 14.18 6.38 -3.48
C ARG A 55 15.31 7.14 -4.16
N LYS A 56 16.41 6.42 -4.50
CA LYS A 56 17.52 6.99 -5.25
C LYS A 56 17.09 7.32 -6.68
N LEU A 57 16.52 6.36 -7.38
CA LEU A 57 16.05 6.54 -8.76
C LEU A 57 14.95 7.61 -8.85
N GLY A 58 14.02 7.63 -7.89
CA GLY A 58 12.95 8.63 -7.81
C GLY A 58 13.49 10.05 -7.70
N LYS A 59 14.54 10.24 -6.91
CA LYS A 59 15.23 11.54 -6.79
C LYS A 59 16.03 11.89 -8.04
N ASP A 60 16.88 10.96 -8.50
CA ASP A 60 17.81 11.20 -9.62
C ASP A 60 17.05 11.46 -10.94
N LEU A 61 15.89 10.81 -11.12
CA LEU A 61 15.04 10.95 -12.30
C LEU A 61 13.91 11.97 -12.12
N GLU A 62 13.79 12.59 -10.97
CA GLU A 62 12.74 13.57 -10.64
C GLU A 62 11.33 12.98 -10.79
N LEU A 63 11.09 11.78 -10.25
CA LEU A 63 9.81 11.09 -10.36
C LEU A 63 8.83 11.47 -9.26
N PHE A 64 9.29 11.59 -8.02
CA PHE A 64 8.49 11.96 -6.86
C PHE A 64 9.35 12.60 -5.77
N CYS A 65 8.69 13.28 -4.85
CA CYS A 65 9.33 13.79 -3.64
C CYS A 65 8.40 13.70 -2.43
N PHE A 66 8.97 13.89 -1.24
CA PHE A 66 8.23 14.04 0.01
C PHE A 66 8.48 15.42 0.59
N SER A 67 7.45 16.00 1.19
CA SER A 67 7.52 17.30 1.87
C SER A 67 6.97 17.19 3.28
N GLN A 68 7.69 17.73 4.25
CA GLN A 68 7.20 17.80 5.63
C GLN A 68 5.95 18.67 5.75
N ARG A 69 5.79 19.69 4.89
CA ARG A 69 4.60 20.55 4.86
C ARG A 69 3.35 19.83 4.37
N VAL A 70 3.50 18.83 3.49
CA VAL A 70 2.40 17.98 3.02
C VAL A 70 2.11 16.89 4.05
N GLY A 71 3.15 16.35 4.66
CA GLY A 71 3.06 15.30 5.66
C GLY A 71 3.89 14.07 5.30
N GLN A 72 4.26 13.33 6.34
CA GLN A 72 5.06 12.10 6.17
C GLN A 72 4.22 11.01 5.49
N GLY A 73 4.85 10.27 4.58
CA GLY A 73 4.21 9.17 3.88
C GLY A 73 3.15 9.58 2.84
N LEU A 74 3.15 10.85 2.43
CA LEU A 74 2.30 11.38 1.37
C LEU A 74 3.18 11.81 0.19
N PRO A 75 3.39 10.95 -0.82
CA PRO A 75 4.26 11.25 -1.94
C PRO A 75 3.65 12.29 -2.88
N LEU A 76 4.48 13.22 -3.34
CA LEU A 76 4.16 14.15 -4.41
C LEU A 76 4.76 13.60 -5.71
N TRP A 77 3.90 13.29 -6.68
CA TRP A 77 4.32 12.85 -7.99
C TRP A 77 4.74 14.05 -8.84
N LEU A 78 5.99 14.08 -9.26
CA LEU A 78 6.51 15.12 -10.15
C LEU A 78 6.11 14.84 -11.61
N PRO A 79 6.23 15.79 -12.53
CA PRO A 79 5.73 15.64 -13.90
C PRO A 79 6.15 14.35 -14.60
N LYS A 80 7.42 13.95 -14.49
CA LYS A 80 7.92 12.70 -15.09
C LYS A 80 7.31 11.48 -14.43
N GLY A 81 7.17 11.49 -13.10
CA GLY A 81 6.55 10.40 -12.34
C GLY A 81 5.05 10.29 -12.62
N ALA A 82 4.36 11.43 -12.73
CA ALA A 82 2.95 11.47 -13.10
C ALA A 82 2.72 10.89 -14.51
N ALA A 83 3.57 11.25 -15.48
CA ALA A 83 3.51 10.70 -16.83
C ALA A 83 3.78 9.19 -16.88
N LEU A 84 4.76 8.71 -16.09
CA LEU A 84 5.03 7.27 -15.96
C LEU A 84 3.81 6.53 -15.37
N ARG A 85 3.25 7.06 -14.29
CA ARG A 85 2.07 6.50 -13.64
C ARG A 85 0.87 6.47 -14.60
N ASP A 86 0.61 7.55 -15.31
CA ASP A 86 -0.48 7.63 -16.29
C ASP A 86 -0.34 6.57 -17.39
N ARG A 87 0.88 6.36 -17.92
CA ARG A 87 1.15 5.29 -18.89
C ARG A 87 0.85 3.90 -18.37
N LEU A 88 1.21 3.61 -17.12
CA LEU A 88 0.93 2.33 -16.47
C LEU A 88 -0.57 2.15 -16.26
N GLU A 89 -1.27 3.18 -15.78
CA GLU A 89 -2.73 3.15 -15.59
C GLU A 89 -3.46 2.96 -16.92
N GLN A 90 -3.06 3.65 -18.00
CA GLN A 90 -3.66 3.49 -19.32
C GLN A 90 -3.50 2.06 -19.85
N PHE A 91 -2.31 1.48 -19.71
CA PHE A 91 -2.07 0.09 -20.10
C PHE A 91 -2.98 -0.87 -19.33
N LEU A 92 -3.03 -0.77 -18.01
CA LEU A 92 -3.86 -1.64 -17.18
C LEU A 92 -5.36 -1.46 -17.44
N ARG A 93 -5.83 -0.22 -17.68
CA ARG A 93 -7.23 0.03 -18.07
C ARG A 93 -7.59 -0.67 -19.39
N GLY A 94 -6.66 -0.71 -20.34
CA GLY A 94 -6.84 -1.46 -21.59
C GLY A 94 -7.03 -2.95 -21.33
N VAL A 95 -6.12 -3.55 -20.56
CA VAL A 95 -6.17 -4.96 -20.18
C VAL A 95 -7.45 -5.27 -19.41
N GLN A 96 -7.79 -4.48 -18.40
CA GLN A 96 -9.01 -4.67 -17.60
C GLN A 96 -10.26 -4.65 -18.49
N LYS A 97 -10.34 -3.73 -19.45
CA LYS A 97 -11.46 -3.66 -20.39
C LYS A 97 -11.58 -4.94 -21.25
N GLU A 98 -10.46 -5.49 -21.72
CA GLU A 98 -10.43 -6.75 -22.48
C GLU A 98 -10.95 -7.93 -21.64
N TYR A 99 -10.69 -7.93 -20.33
CA TYR A 99 -11.19 -8.94 -19.39
C TYR A 99 -12.59 -8.64 -18.83
N GLY A 100 -13.30 -7.66 -19.38
CA GLY A 100 -14.67 -7.35 -19.03
C GLY A 100 -14.88 -6.61 -17.72
N TYR A 101 -13.84 -5.95 -17.19
CA TYR A 101 -13.96 -5.09 -16.02
C TYR A 101 -14.57 -3.73 -16.38
N GLN A 102 -15.48 -3.28 -15.56
CA GLN A 102 -16.11 -1.97 -15.64
C GLN A 102 -15.41 -1.01 -14.69
N GLN A 103 -14.91 0.11 -15.23
CA GLN A 103 -14.23 1.12 -14.43
C GLN A 103 -15.25 1.89 -13.59
N VAL A 104 -14.93 2.06 -12.32
CA VAL A 104 -15.65 2.89 -11.36
C VAL A 104 -14.74 3.91 -10.71
N ILE A 105 -15.30 4.94 -10.11
CA ILE A 105 -14.59 5.96 -9.35
C ILE A 105 -15.37 6.20 -8.08
N THR A 106 -14.69 6.10 -6.93
CA THR A 106 -15.29 6.28 -5.62
C THR A 106 -14.68 7.48 -4.88
N PRO A 107 -15.44 8.14 -4.00
CA PRO A 107 -14.94 9.27 -3.23
C PRO A 107 -13.82 8.85 -2.26
N HIS A 108 -12.98 9.80 -1.87
CA HIS A 108 -11.87 9.57 -0.93
C HIS A 108 -12.33 9.43 0.52
N ILE A 109 -13.52 9.94 0.83
CA ILE A 109 -14.13 9.87 2.16
C ILE A 109 -15.46 9.11 2.07
N GLY A 110 -15.87 8.50 3.17
CA GLY A 110 -17.17 7.87 3.33
C GLY A 110 -17.66 8.01 4.75
N ASN A 111 -18.99 7.91 4.96
CA ASN A 111 -19.56 7.91 6.28
C ASN A 111 -18.96 6.78 7.12
N LYS A 112 -18.63 7.04 8.37
CA LYS A 112 -17.99 6.07 9.29
C LYS A 112 -18.81 4.77 9.40
N GLU A 113 -20.14 4.87 9.39
CA GLU A 113 -21.03 3.73 9.49
C GLU A 113 -20.86 2.70 8.39
N LEU A 114 -20.47 3.14 7.17
CA LEU A 114 -20.12 2.25 6.07
C LEU A 114 -18.98 1.29 6.45
N TYR A 115 -17.97 1.80 7.16
CA TYR A 115 -16.80 1.02 7.58
C TYR A 115 -17.06 0.21 8.86
N VAL A 116 -17.98 0.65 9.69
CA VAL A 116 -18.48 -0.14 10.84
C VAL A 116 -19.25 -1.34 10.33
N THR A 117 -20.22 -1.13 9.46
CA THR A 117 -21.06 -2.19 8.86
C THR A 117 -20.24 -3.24 8.12
N SER A 118 -19.21 -2.81 7.40
CA SER A 118 -18.34 -3.72 6.65
C SER A 118 -17.26 -4.40 7.51
N GLY A 119 -17.18 -4.09 8.81
CA GLY A 119 -16.19 -4.62 9.74
C GLY A 119 -14.79 -4.03 9.61
N HIS A 120 -14.55 -3.15 8.64
CA HIS A 120 -13.23 -2.56 8.41
C HIS A 120 -12.80 -1.66 9.57
N TYR A 121 -13.73 -0.91 10.17
CA TYR A 121 -13.41 -0.03 11.29
C TYR A 121 -12.92 -0.80 12.53
N ALA A 122 -13.57 -1.91 12.85
CA ALA A 122 -13.16 -2.77 13.98
C ALA A 122 -11.77 -3.38 13.77
N LYS A 123 -11.45 -3.79 12.52
CA LYS A 123 -10.20 -4.45 12.18
C LYS A 123 -9.03 -3.48 11.99
N TYR A 124 -9.27 -2.34 11.36
CA TYR A 124 -8.23 -1.40 10.91
C TYR A 124 -8.33 -0.02 11.54
N GLY A 125 -9.25 0.19 12.51
CA GLY A 125 -9.47 1.51 13.11
C GLY A 125 -8.23 2.15 13.74
N LYS A 126 -7.29 1.33 14.23
CA LYS A 126 -6.00 1.80 14.77
C LYS A 126 -5.04 2.30 13.68
N ASP A 127 -5.16 1.75 12.48
CA ASP A 127 -4.36 2.08 11.31
C ASP A 127 -5.10 3.02 10.35
N SER A 128 -6.24 3.57 10.78
CA SER A 128 -7.00 4.57 10.04
C SER A 128 -6.71 5.97 10.57
N PHE A 129 -6.85 6.98 9.71
CA PHE A 129 -6.91 8.35 10.17
C PHE A 129 -8.11 8.53 11.10
N GLN A 130 -8.01 9.45 12.07
CA GLN A 130 -9.11 9.75 12.96
C GLN A 130 -10.32 10.24 12.17
N PRO A 131 -11.55 10.01 12.67
CA PRO A 131 -12.77 10.48 12.01
C PRO A 131 -12.75 11.99 11.78
N ILE A 132 -13.26 12.38 10.63
CA ILE A 132 -13.51 13.78 10.27
C ILE A 132 -14.90 14.13 10.80
N HIS A 133 -14.97 15.09 11.70
CA HIS A 133 -16.23 15.60 12.24
C HIS A 133 -16.79 16.69 11.35
N THR A 134 -18.10 16.70 11.17
CA THR A 134 -18.83 17.74 10.46
C THR A 134 -19.50 18.70 11.46
N PRO A 135 -20.06 19.82 11.01
CA PRO A 135 -20.87 20.68 11.88
C PRO A 135 -22.16 20.02 12.42
N ILE A 136 -22.52 18.86 11.89
CA ILE A 136 -23.70 18.10 12.36
C ILE A 136 -23.25 17.15 13.46
N GLU A 137 -23.88 17.27 14.64
CA GLU A 137 -23.55 16.44 15.78
C GLU A 137 -23.77 14.95 15.47
N GLY A 138 -22.76 14.12 15.77
CA GLY A 138 -22.79 12.68 15.53
C GLY A 138 -22.49 12.24 14.09
N GLU A 139 -22.33 13.18 13.17
CA GLU A 139 -21.93 12.86 11.79
C GLU A 139 -20.40 12.79 11.65
N GLU A 140 -19.89 11.62 11.29
CA GLU A 140 -18.47 11.35 11.14
C GLU A 140 -18.16 10.70 9.80
N TYR A 141 -17.07 11.17 9.17
CA TYR A 141 -16.53 10.59 7.95
C TYR A 141 -15.12 10.05 8.18
N LEU A 142 -14.72 9.08 7.38
CA LEU A 142 -13.37 8.53 7.36
C LEU A 142 -12.73 8.70 5.98
N LEU A 143 -11.43 8.97 5.95
CA LEU A 143 -10.62 8.70 4.77
C LEU A 143 -10.65 7.18 4.52
N LYS A 144 -11.00 6.76 3.30
CA LYS A 144 -11.18 5.34 2.99
C LYS A 144 -9.85 4.57 3.12
N PRO A 145 -9.78 3.54 3.97
CA PRO A 145 -8.61 2.67 4.09
C PRO A 145 -8.60 1.57 3.03
N MET A 146 -9.74 1.31 2.40
CA MET A 146 -9.99 0.31 1.37
C MET A 146 -11.13 0.75 0.45
N ASN A 147 -11.17 0.20 -0.79
CA ASN A 147 -12.22 0.49 -1.77
C ASN A 147 -13.43 -0.45 -1.64
N CYS A 148 -13.28 -1.62 -0.99
CA CYS A 148 -14.28 -2.66 -0.90
C CYS A 148 -15.69 -2.17 -0.50
N PRO A 149 -15.87 -1.38 0.57
CA PRO A 149 -17.20 -0.94 0.98
C PRO A 149 -17.90 -0.10 -0.09
N HIS A 150 -17.17 0.76 -0.77
CA HIS A 150 -17.72 1.60 -1.83
C HIS A 150 -18.14 0.78 -3.06
N HIS A 151 -17.34 -0.23 -3.46
CA HIS A 151 -17.71 -1.12 -4.56
C HIS A 151 -18.96 -1.95 -4.22
N CYS A 152 -19.12 -2.37 -2.97
CA CYS A 152 -20.33 -3.01 -2.51
C CYS A 152 -21.56 -2.09 -2.61
N GLU A 153 -21.42 -0.80 -2.27
CA GLU A 153 -22.50 0.17 -2.44
C GLU A 153 -22.83 0.42 -3.92
N ILE A 154 -21.84 0.48 -4.82
CA ILE A 154 -22.08 0.52 -6.26
C ILE A 154 -22.85 -0.72 -6.71
N TYR A 155 -22.47 -1.90 -6.24
CA TYR A 155 -23.19 -3.13 -6.58
C TYR A 155 -24.65 -3.09 -6.09
N ARG A 156 -24.90 -2.59 -4.88
CA ARG A 156 -26.24 -2.44 -4.28
C ARG A 156 -27.09 -1.32 -4.87
N SER A 157 -26.52 -0.41 -5.64
CA SER A 157 -27.21 0.80 -6.14
C SER A 157 -28.40 0.51 -7.06
N LYS A 158 -28.51 -0.72 -7.57
CA LYS A 158 -29.66 -1.20 -8.34
C LYS A 158 -29.96 -2.68 -8.07
N PRO A 159 -31.22 -3.13 -8.22
CA PRO A 159 -31.54 -4.54 -8.23
C PRO A 159 -30.78 -5.27 -9.34
N ARG A 160 -30.31 -6.47 -9.07
CA ARG A 160 -29.56 -7.29 -10.04
C ARG A 160 -30.13 -8.70 -10.12
N SER A 161 -30.18 -9.24 -11.33
CA SER A 161 -30.47 -10.65 -11.54
C SER A 161 -29.18 -11.48 -11.36
N TYR A 162 -29.31 -12.70 -10.85
CA TYR A 162 -28.20 -13.66 -10.81
C TYR A 162 -27.63 -13.97 -12.22
N LYS A 163 -28.41 -13.71 -13.28
CA LYS A 163 -27.97 -13.86 -14.68
C LYS A 163 -27.01 -12.76 -15.14
N GLU A 164 -26.92 -11.66 -14.39
CA GLU A 164 -25.97 -10.56 -14.67
C GLU A 164 -24.56 -10.86 -14.12
N LEU A 165 -24.43 -11.90 -13.28
CA LEU A 165 -23.15 -12.30 -12.73
C LEU A 165 -22.31 -13.11 -13.75
N PRO A 166 -21.00 -12.91 -13.77
CA PRO A 166 -20.19 -12.11 -12.85
C PRO A 166 -20.25 -10.60 -13.17
N VAL A 167 -20.31 -9.77 -12.11
CA VAL A 167 -20.07 -8.32 -12.22
C VAL A 167 -18.64 -8.04 -11.78
N ARG A 168 -17.86 -7.40 -12.65
CA ARG A 168 -16.43 -7.08 -12.42
C ARG A 168 -16.26 -5.57 -12.38
N LEU A 169 -15.99 -5.02 -11.20
CA LEU A 169 -15.72 -3.59 -11.00
C LEU A 169 -14.23 -3.39 -10.76
N ALA A 170 -13.63 -2.40 -11.41
CA ALA A 170 -12.23 -2.04 -11.21
C ALA A 170 -12.07 -0.54 -11.01
N GLU A 171 -11.08 -0.16 -10.20
CA GLU A 171 -10.77 1.22 -9.88
C GLU A 171 -9.27 1.39 -9.66
N PHE A 172 -8.71 2.50 -10.16
CA PHE A 172 -7.46 3.04 -9.60
C PHE A 172 -7.81 3.88 -8.38
N GLY A 173 -8.07 3.18 -7.27
CA GLY A 173 -8.61 3.76 -6.04
C GLY A 173 -7.51 4.24 -5.11
N THR A 174 -7.57 5.51 -4.71
CA THR A 174 -6.66 6.06 -3.70
C THR A 174 -7.19 5.74 -2.31
N VAL A 175 -6.36 5.12 -1.47
CA VAL A 175 -6.66 4.75 -0.10
C VAL A 175 -5.68 5.40 0.86
N TYR A 176 -6.09 5.52 2.13
CA TYR A 176 -5.34 6.22 3.17
C TYR A 176 -5.23 5.36 4.42
N ARG A 177 -4.01 5.22 4.94
CA ARG A 177 -3.73 4.47 6.16
C ARG A 177 -2.81 5.27 7.06
N TYR A 178 -3.14 5.35 8.34
CA TYR A 178 -2.30 6.01 9.32
C TYR A 178 -1.19 5.05 9.76
N GLU A 179 -0.20 4.90 8.91
CA GLU A 179 1.00 4.12 9.24
C GLU A 179 1.84 4.87 10.28
N GLN A 180 2.44 4.14 11.23
CA GLN A 180 3.34 4.73 12.21
C GLN A 180 4.57 5.33 11.51
N SER A 181 5.05 6.48 11.99
CA SER A 181 6.15 7.20 11.32
C SER A 181 7.43 6.35 11.17
N GLY A 182 7.72 5.48 12.13
CA GLY A 182 8.87 4.56 12.08
C GLY A 182 8.75 3.42 11.08
N GLU A 183 7.57 3.18 10.51
CA GLU A 183 7.31 2.15 9.51
C GLU A 183 7.36 2.68 8.08
N LEU A 184 7.28 4.00 7.90
CA LEU A 184 7.27 4.63 6.57
C LEU A 184 8.59 4.39 5.83
N HIS A 185 8.50 3.96 4.58
CA HIS A 185 9.68 3.63 3.78
C HIS A 185 9.46 3.90 2.28
N GLY A 186 9.96 5.03 1.80
CA GLY A 186 9.87 5.43 0.39
C GLY A 186 8.44 5.35 -0.12
N LEU A 187 8.23 4.68 -1.27
CA LEU A 187 6.90 4.37 -1.81
C LEU A 187 6.35 3.01 -1.38
N THR A 188 7.14 2.19 -0.67
CA THR A 188 6.71 0.83 -0.28
C THR A 188 5.81 0.82 0.95
N ARG A 189 5.93 1.84 1.82
CA ARG A 189 5.04 2.02 2.96
C ARG A 189 4.74 3.51 3.14
N VAL A 190 3.53 3.89 2.80
CA VAL A 190 3.05 5.27 2.70
C VAL A 190 1.68 5.42 3.34
N ARG A 191 1.26 6.66 3.61
CA ARG A 191 -0.05 6.97 4.19
C ARG A 191 -1.14 7.23 3.15
N GLY A 192 -0.78 7.49 1.91
CA GLY A 192 -1.70 7.65 0.80
C GLY A 192 -1.13 7.04 -0.47
N PHE A 193 -1.88 6.15 -1.11
CA PHE A 193 -1.46 5.48 -2.34
C PHE A 193 -2.66 5.06 -3.19
N THR A 194 -2.43 4.89 -4.48
CA THR A 194 -3.44 4.45 -5.43
C THR A 194 -3.19 2.98 -5.76
N GLN A 195 -4.25 2.18 -5.67
CA GLN A 195 -4.23 0.76 -6.00
C GLN A 195 -4.95 0.54 -7.33
N ASP A 196 -4.42 -0.36 -8.13
CA ASP A 196 -5.20 -1.10 -9.10
C ASP A 196 -5.99 -2.16 -8.32
N ASP A 197 -7.27 -1.89 -8.10
CA ASP A 197 -8.13 -2.69 -7.22
C ASP A 197 -9.42 -3.09 -7.95
N ALA A 198 -9.82 -4.34 -7.76
CA ALA A 198 -11.00 -4.88 -8.41
C ALA A 198 -11.82 -5.74 -7.45
N HIS A 199 -13.14 -5.69 -7.64
CA HIS A 199 -14.10 -6.51 -6.89
C HIS A 199 -15.00 -7.26 -7.86
N LEU A 200 -15.03 -8.58 -7.71
CA LEU A 200 -15.85 -9.47 -8.50
C LEU A 200 -17.03 -9.96 -7.65
N PHE A 201 -18.22 -9.79 -8.18
CA PHE A 201 -19.44 -10.34 -7.60
C PHE A 201 -19.85 -11.53 -8.47
N VAL A 202 -19.76 -12.72 -7.89
CA VAL A 202 -19.86 -13.99 -8.60
C VAL A 202 -20.80 -14.95 -7.89
N ARG A 203 -21.31 -15.95 -8.63
CA ARG A 203 -21.93 -17.13 -8.04
C ARG A 203 -20.84 -18.13 -7.61
N PRO A 204 -21.17 -19.08 -6.70
CA PRO A 204 -20.18 -20.08 -6.24
C PRO A 204 -19.57 -20.91 -7.39
N ASP A 205 -20.33 -21.18 -8.42
CA ASP A 205 -19.89 -21.93 -9.61
C ASP A 205 -18.94 -21.13 -10.52
N GLN A 206 -18.85 -19.81 -10.35
CA GLN A 206 -18.00 -18.90 -11.12
C GLN A 206 -16.68 -18.55 -10.39
N LEU A 207 -16.39 -19.18 -9.27
CA LEU A 207 -15.17 -18.85 -8.49
C LEU A 207 -13.86 -19.30 -9.14
N LEU A 208 -13.93 -20.21 -10.08
CA LEU A 208 -12.75 -20.76 -10.78
C LEU A 208 -12.64 -20.27 -12.24
N GLU A 209 -13.52 -19.40 -12.69
CA GLU A 209 -13.45 -18.71 -13.97
C GLU A 209 -12.60 -17.42 -13.86
#